data_3647de508276444c94823b8d71344edc
#
_entry.id   3647de508276444c94823b8d71344edc
#
_cell.length_a   1.000
_cell.length_b   1.000
_cell.length_c   1.000
_cell.angle_alpha   90.00
_cell.angle_beta   90.00
_cell.angle_gamma   90.00
#
_symmetry.space_group_name_H-M   'P 1'
#
loop_
_entity.id
_entity.type
_entity.pdbx_description
1 polymer ?
#
loop_
_entity_poly.entity_id
_entity_poly.type
_entity_poly.pdbx_seq_one_letter_code
_entity_poly.pdbx_strand_id
1 'polypeptide(L)'
;MANVDPLELEKFGALAHRWWDPEGEFRPLHDINPLRLEWIAGHAALEGAKVLDVGCGGGILAEAMARRGARVTGIDLSDKALRVAELHLQESKLDVRYEKSTVEDYAGEFDIVTCMELLEHVPDPASMVAACARLVRPGGRVFFSTINRNPKAYLFAVVGAEYMLGLLPKGTHDYLRFIKPSELSRWTRAAALRTDELIGMTYNPITRRYRLGADCDVNYLVRCTRDA
;
A
#
# COMPACT_ATOMS: atom_id res chain seq x y z
N MET A 1 -15.25 -1.57 16.92
CA MET A 1 -15.61 -2.17 15.62
C MET A 1 -14.34 -2.19 14.78
N ALA A 2 -14.13 -3.22 13.96
CA ALA A 2 -12.95 -3.29 13.10
C ALA A 2 -12.95 -2.11 12.10
N ASN A 3 -11.78 -1.54 11.83
CA ASN A 3 -11.58 -0.45 10.86
C ASN A 3 -11.58 -1.00 9.43
N VAL A 4 -12.73 -1.52 8.98
CA VAL A 4 -12.91 -2.18 7.69
C VAL A 4 -14.22 -1.78 7.05
N ASP A 5 -14.20 -1.59 5.72
CA ASP A 5 -15.41 -1.47 4.91
C ASP A 5 -15.74 -2.85 4.30
N PRO A 6 -16.87 -3.48 4.70
CA PRO A 6 -17.23 -4.79 4.18
C PRO A 6 -17.42 -4.83 2.65
N LEU A 7 -17.89 -3.73 2.04
CA LEU A 7 -18.09 -3.64 0.59
C LEU A 7 -16.75 -3.62 -0.16
N GLU A 8 -15.76 -2.90 0.35
CA GLU A 8 -14.40 -2.90 -0.20
C GLU A 8 -13.77 -4.30 -0.09
N LEU A 9 -13.90 -4.94 1.09
CA LEU A 9 -13.39 -6.29 1.30
C LEU A 9 -14.01 -7.31 0.33
N GLU A 10 -15.32 -7.25 0.11
CA GLU A 10 -16.02 -8.12 -0.84
C GLU A 10 -15.56 -7.88 -2.28
N LYS A 11 -15.43 -6.61 -2.69
CA LYS A 11 -15.02 -6.19 -4.03
C LYS A 11 -13.61 -6.71 -4.37
N PHE A 12 -12.61 -6.48 -3.53
CA PHE A 12 -11.26 -7.00 -3.75
C PHE A 12 -11.21 -8.52 -3.67
N GLY A 13 -11.98 -9.11 -2.75
CA GLY A 13 -12.10 -10.57 -2.64
C GLY A 13 -12.71 -11.24 -3.87
N ALA A 14 -13.63 -10.60 -4.58
CA ALA A 14 -14.21 -11.15 -5.81
C ALA A 14 -13.18 -11.27 -6.95
N LEU A 15 -12.21 -10.36 -7.00
CA LEU A 15 -11.17 -10.30 -8.03
C LEU A 15 -9.88 -11.03 -7.63
N ALA A 16 -9.79 -11.55 -6.40
CA ALA A 16 -8.55 -12.09 -5.83
C ALA A 16 -7.87 -13.15 -6.72
N HIS A 17 -8.63 -13.98 -7.42
CA HIS A 17 -8.10 -15.05 -8.30
C HIS A 17 -7.27 -14.52 -9.49
N ARG A 18 -7.35 -13.21 -9.81
CA ARG A 18 -6.60 -12.55 -10.88
C ARG A 18 -5.45 -11.67 -10.37
N TRP A 19 -5.13 -11.76 -9.08
CA TRP A 19 -4.13 -10.88 -8.45
C TRP A 19 -2.76 -10.93 -9.12
N TRP A 20 -2.35 -12.10 -9.58
CA TRP A 20 -1.06 -12.32 -10.23
C TRP A 20 -1.14 -12.35 -11.77
N ASP A 21 -2.29 -12.05 -12.35
CA ASP A 21 -2.44 -11.86 -13.79
C ASP A 21 -1.92 -10.46 -14.18
N PRO A 22 -0.76 -10.35 -14.87
CA PRO A 22 -0.18 -9.06 -15.24
C PRO A 22 -0.99 -8.28 -16.28
N GLU A 23 -1.98 -8.93 -16.91
CA GLU A 23 -2.91 -8.29 -17.86
C GLU A 23 -4.30 -8.10 -17.23
N GLY A 24 -4.46 -8.49 -15.95
CA GLY A 24 -5.71 -8.40 -15.20
C GLY A 24 -6.00 -7.03 -14.58
N GLU A 25 -7.02 -6.99 -13.74
CA GLU A 25 -7.47 -5.78 -13.05
C GLU A 25 -6.42 -5.24 -12.07
N PHE A 26 -5.49 -6.07 -11.60
CA PHE A 26 -4.38 -5.68 -10.71
C PHE A 26 -3.10 -5.31 -11.45
N ARG A 27 -3.12 -5.25 -12.78
CA ARG A 27 -1.98 -4.82 -13.60
C ARG A 27 -1.35 -3.50 -13.10
N PRO A 28 -2.11 -2.44 -12.72
CA PRO A 28 -1.49 -1.22 -12.21
C PRO A 28 -0.61 -1.45 -10.99
N LEU A 29 -0.97 -2.40 -10.09
CA LEU A 29 -0.16 -2.76 -8.93
C LEU A 29 1.16 -3.42 -9.36
N HIS A 30 1.14 -4.26 -10.40
CA HIS A 30 2.36 -4.84 -10.97
C HIS A 30 3.25 -3.78 -11.59
N ASP A 31 2.67 -2.84 -12.34
CA ASP A 31 3.40 -1.76 -13.02
C ASP A 31 4.09 -0.80 -12.03
N ILE A 32 3.45 -0.49 -10.88
CA ILE A 32 4.01 0.42 -9.88
C ILE A 32 4.90 -0.28 -8.84
N ASN A 33 4.80 -1.60 -8.69
CA ASN A 33 5.53 -2.33 -7.65
C ASN A 33 7.05 -2.17 -7.71
N PRO A 34 7.71 -2.19 -8.89
CA PRO A 34 9.15 -1.94 -8.98
C PRO A 34 9.55 -0.56 -8.45
N LEU A 35 8.76 0.48 -8.73
CA LEU A 35 9.02 1.84 -8.25
C LEU A 35 8.90 1.93 -6.72
N ARG A 36 7.86 1.32 -6.14
CA ARG A 36 7.67 1.25 -4.69
C ARG A 36 8.82 0.51 -4.01
N LEU A 37 9.16 -0.68 -4.54
CA LEU A 37 10.25 -1.49 -4.00
C LEU A 37 11.60 -0.76 -4.02
N GLU A 38 11.97 -0.16 -5.17
CA GLU A 38 13.24 0.56 -5.29
C GLU A 38 13.28 1.80 -4.39
N TRP A 39 12.16 2.50 -4.25
CA TRP A 39 12.08 3.63 -3.34
C TRP A 39 12.22 3.20 -1.87
N ILE A 40 11.53 2.13 -1.45
CA ILE A 40 11.67 1.56 -0.10
C ILE A 40 13.12 1.13 0.14
N ALA A 41 13.71 0.34 -0.79
CA ALA A 41 15.08 -0.16 -0.67
C ALA A 41 16.15 0.94 -0.66
N GLY A 42 15.88 2.05 -1.37
CA GLY A 42 16.76 3.23 -1.36
C GLY A 42 16.77 3.98 -0.02
N HIS A 43 15.79 3.73 0.85
CA HIS A 43 15.62 4.45 2.12
C HIS A 43 15.70 3.55 3.35
N ALA A 44 15.62 2.23 3.18
CA ALA A 44 15.73 1.25 4.26
C ALA A 44 16.42 -0.02 3.76
N ALA A 45 17.39 -0.51 4.51
CA ALA A 45 18.02 -1.79 4.22
C ALA A 45 16.98 -2.92 4.40
N LEU A 46 16.70 -3.65 3.32
CA LEU A 46 15.74 -4.76 3.35
C LEU A 46 16.37 -6.06 3.83
N GLU A 47 17.65 -6.29 3.52
CA GLU A 47 18.36 -7.51 3.90
C GLU A 47 18.31 -7.75 5.41
N GLY A 48 17.72 -8.86 5.83
CA GLY A 48 17.54 -9.25 7.23
C GLY A 48 16.52 -8.45 8.03
N ALA A 49 15.93 -7.36 7.47
CA ALA A 49 14.95 -6.53 8.15
C ALA A 49 13.65 -7.29 8.42
N LYS A 50 13.04 -7.05 9.57
CA LYS A 50 11.67 -7.48 9.87
C LYS A 50 10.70 -6.48 9.27
N VAL A 51 9.89 -6.90 8.32
CA VAL A 51 8.94 -6.05 7.60
C VAL A 51 7.51 -6.50 7.84
N LEU A 52 6.63 -5.56 8.15
CA LEU A 52 5.18 -5.77 8.14
C LEU A 52 4.59 -5.07 6.91
N ASP A 53 3.91 -5.83 6.05
CA ASP A 53 3.15 -5.31 4.92
C ASP A 53 1.66 -5.32 5.26
N VAL A 54 1.09 -4.14 5.52
CA VAL A 54 -0.29 -3.93 5.96
C VAL A 54 -1.19 -3.76 4.75
N GLY A 55 -2.23 -4.60 4.65
CA GLY A 55 -3.06 -4.71 3.45
C GLY A 55 -2.28 -5.34 2.29
N CYS A 56 -1.59 -6.44 2.57
CA CYS A 56 -0.68 -7.08 1.61
C CYS A 56 -1.40 -7.64 0.37
N GLY A 57 -2.72 -7.80 0.42
CA GLY A 57 -3.51 -8.38 -0.65
C GLY A 57 -2.98 -9.74 -1.09
N GLY A 58 -2.78 -9.93 -2.38
CA GLY A 58 -2.19 -11.14 -2.96
C GLY A 58 -0.65 -11.23 -2.88
N GLY A 59 0.02 -10.34 -2.12
CA GLY A 59 1.43 -10.49 -1.76
C GLY A 59 2.46 -9.89 -2.73
N ILE A 60 2.07 -9.09 -3.72
CA ILE A 60 2.98 -8.55 -4.76
C ILE A 60 4.18 -7.80 -4.15
N LEU A 61 3.94 -6.88 -3.20
CA LEU A 61 4.99 -6.10 -2.55
C LEU A 61 5.71 -6.93 -1.49
N ALA A 62 4.98 -7.73 -0.71
CA ALA A 62 5.54 -8.61 0.32
C ALA A 62 6.60 -9.55 -0.27
N GLU A 63 6.27 -10.27 -1.36
CA GLU A 63 7.23 -11.16 -2.02
C GLU A 63 8.39 -10.39 -2.66
N ALA A 64 8.15 -9.19 -3.21
CA ALA A 64 9.21 -8.38 -3.78
C ALA A 64 10.23 -7.94 -2.72
N MET A 65 9.78 -7.59 -1.50
CA MET A 65 10.67 -7.30 -0.36
C MET A 65 11.39 -8.54 0.15
N ALA A 66 10.71 -9.69 0.19
CA ALA A 66 11.34 -10.96 0.57
C ALA A 66 12.45 -11.38 -0.41
N ARG A 67 12.29 -11.16 -1.73
CA ARG A 67 13.36 -11.36 -2.73
C ARG A 67 14.59 -10.48 -2.50
N ARG A 68 14.44 -9.38 -1.77
CA ARG A 68 15.55 -8.49 -1.33
C ARG A 68 16.10 -8.85 0.04
N GLY A 69 15.77 -10.05 0.57
CA GLY A 69 16.29 -10.57 1.83
C GLY A 69 15.56 -10.13 3.09
N ALA A 70 14.41 -9.46 2.97
CA ALA A 70 13.60 -9.10 4.12
C ALA A 70 12.84 -10.30 4.69
N ARG A 71 12.64 -10.31 6.01
CA ARG A 71 11.74 -11.23 6.72
C ARG A 71 10.36 -10.59 6.79
N VAL A 72 9.49 -10.96 5.86
CA VAL A 72 8.22 -10.27 5.66
C VAL A 72 7.07 -11.02 6.32
N THR A 73 6.23 -10.26 7.04
CA THR A 73 4.89 -10.67 7.42
C THR A 73 3.90 -9.79 6.66
N GLY A 74 3.00 -10.37 5.90
CA GLY A 74 1.89 -9.70 5.25
C GLY A 74 0.59 -9.93 6.02
N ILE A 75 -0.16 -8.87 6.31
CA ILE A 75 -1.48 -8.97 6.93
C ILE A 75 -2.55 -8.39 6.01
N ASP A 76 -3.69 -9.06 5.95
CA ASP A 76 -4.88 -8.61 5.21
C ASP A 76 -6.14 -9.17 5.88
N LEU A 77 -7.31 -8.61 5.57
CA LEU A 77 -8.60 -9.10 6.05
C LEU A 77 -9.31 -10.02 5.05
N SER A 78 -8.88 -10.01 3.79
CA SER A 78 -9.44 -10.84 2.73
C SER A 78 -8.86 -12.25 2.75
N ASP A 79 -9.62 -13.23 3.24
CA ASP A 79 -9.22 -14.64 3.14
C ASP A 79 -8.88 -15.07 1.71
N LYS A 80 -9.59 -14.52 0.72
CA LYS A 80 -9.38 -14.86 -0.69
C LYS A 80 -8.04 -14.29 -1.20
N ALA A 81 -7.70 -13.06 -0.83
CA ALA A 81 -6.43 -12.46 -1.21
C ALA A 81 -5.25 -13.18 -0.55
N LEU A 82 -5.34 -13.47 0.76
CA LEU A 82 -4.32 -14.24 1.48
C LEU A 82 -4.15 -15.65 0.90
N ARG A 83 -5.24 -16.30 0.51
CA ARG A 83 -5.16 -17.62 -0.15
C ARG A 83 -4.40 -17.55 -1.46
N VAL A 84 -4.62 -16.51 -2.26
CA VAL A 84 -3.88 -16.29 -3.51
C VAL A 84 -2.40 -15.99 -3.23
N ALA A 85 -2.11 -15.19 -2.20
CA ALA A 85 -0.73 -14.93 -1.77
C ALA A 85 -0.02 -16.22 -1.34
N GLU A 86 -0.67 -17.08 -0.54
CA GLU A 86 -0.13 -18.38 -0.12
C GLU A 86 0.12 -19.32 -1.31
N LEU A 87 -0.79 -19.37 -2.28
CA LEU A 87 -0.62 -20.20 -3.48
C LEU A 87 0.58 -19.74 -4.32
N HIS A 88 0.69 -18.43 -4.56
CA HIS A 88 1.82 -17.90 -5.31
C HIS A 88 3.16 -18.06 -4.55
N LEU A 89 3.12 -18.00 -3.22
CA LEU A 89 4.29 -18.24 -2.38
C LEU A 89 4.86 -19.65 -2.57
N GLN A 90 4.00 -20.67 -2.78
CA GLN A 90 4.44 -22.04 -3.07
C GLN A 90 5.21 -22.13 -4.40
N GLU A 91 4.82 -21.32 -5.39
CA GLU A 91 5.50 -21.25 -6.69
C GLU A 91 6.82 -20.46 -6.60
N SER A 92 6.80 -19.32 -5.90
CA SER A 92 7.96 -18.43 -5.74
C SER A 92 9.03 -18.97 -4.80
N LYS A 93 8.68 -19.92 -3.90
CA LYS A 93 9.56 -20.52 -2.88
C LYS A 93 10.25 -19.51 -1.96
N LEU A 94 9.61 -18.38 -1.72
CA LEU A 94 10.07 -17.37 -0.79
C LEU A 94 9.58 -17.70 0.63
N ASP A 95 10.17 -17.04 1.63
CA ASP A 95 9.73 -17.13 3.02
C ASP A 95 8.98 -15.84 3.39
N VAL A 96 7.66 -15.87 3.29
CA VAL A 96 6.74 -14.80 3.70
C VAL A 96 5.66 -15.41 4.57
N ARG A 97 5.36 -14.77 5.69
CA ARG A 97 4.26 -15.17 6.55
C ARG A 97 3.02 -14.35 6.23
N TYR A 98 1.93 -15.00 5.87
CA TYR A 98 0.65 -14.34 5.63
C TYR A 98 -0.33 -14.62 6.77
N GLU A 99 -0.97 -13.57 7.30
CA GLU A 99 -1.89 -13.68 8.44
C GLU A 99 -3.14 -12.83 8.24
N LYS A 100 -4.29 -13.38 8.64
CA LYS A 100 -5.53 -12.61 8.69
C LYS A 100 -5.59 -11.80 9.98
N SER A 101 -5.41 -10.49 9.87
CA SER A 101 -5.49 -9.58 11.02
C SER A 101 -5.78 -8.16 10.57
N THR A 102 -6.39 -7.37 11.45
CA THR A 102 -6.32 -5.91 11.36
C THR A 102 -4.96 -5.43 11.86
N VAL A 103 -4.51 -4.25 11.42
CA VAL A 103 -3.27 -3.66 11.94
C VAL A 103 -3.47 -3.17 13.38
N GLU A 104 -4.69 -2.79 13.75
CA GLU A 104 -5.05 -2.34 15.09
C GLU A 104 -4.91 -3.45 16.13
N ASP A 105 -5.27 -4.69 15.78
CA ASP A 105 -5.21 -5.86 16.65
C ASP A 105 -3.87 -6.59 16.58
N TYR A 106 -3.04 -6.25 15.58
CA TYR A 106 -1.75 -6.91 15.39
C TYR A 106 -0.75 -6.52 16.48
N ALA A 107 0.08 -7.47 16.88
CA ALA A 107 1.14 -7.29 17.86
C ALA A 107 2.51 -7.65 17.28
N GLY A 108 3.53 -6.89 17.64
CA GLY A 108 4.90 -7.13 17.19
C GLY A 108 5.69 -5.84 17.09
N GLU A 109 6.96 -5.99 16.74
CA GLU A 109 7.86 -4.88 16.50
C GLU A 109 8.65 -5.15 15.22
N PHE A 110 8.64 -4.18 14.31
CA PHE A 110 9.20 -4.28 12.97
C PHE A 110 10.19 -3.15 12.69
N ASP A 111 11.19 -3.43 11.87
CA ASP A 111 12.14 -2.43 11.37
C ASP A 111 11.46 -1.50 10.35
N ILE A 112 10.58 -2.08 9.55
CA ILE A 112 9.86 -1.41 8.47
C ILE A 112 8.39 -1.82 8.51
N VAL A 113 7.50 -0.85 8.33
CA VAL A 113 6.06 -1.08 8.09
C VAL A 113 5.70 -0.44 6.76
N THR A 114 5.03 -1.19 5.89
CA THR A 114 4.45 -0.68 4.64
C THR A 114 2.93 -0.72 4.72
N CYS A 115 2.27 0.34 4.23
CA CYS A 115 0.83 0.44 4.09
C CYS A 115 0.55 1.20 2.79
N MET A 116 0.46 0.45 1.69
CA MET A 116 0.44 0.99 0.34
C MET A 116 -0.93 0.81 -0.31
N GLU A 117 -1.50 1.91 -0.85
CA GLU A 117 -2.80 1.92 -1.53
C GLU A 117 -3.92 1.30 -0.67
N LEU A 118 -3.95 1.60 0.62
CA LEU A 118 -4.91 1.04 1.56
C LEU A 118 -5.71 2.11 2.31
N LEU A 119 -5.09 3.24 2.64
CA LEU A 119 -5.67 4.26 3.53
C LEU A 119 -7.00 4.82 3.00
N GLU A 120 -7.18 4.92 1.69
CA GLU A 120 -8.42 5.38 1.04
C GLU A 120 -9.57 4.35 1.08
N HIS A 121 -9.28 3.11 1.47
CA HIS A 121 -10.26 2.02 1.52
C HIS A 121 -10.79 1.73 2.93
N VAL A 122 -10.30 2.43 3.95
CA VAL A 122 -10.69 2.22 5.34
C VAL A 122 -11.56 3.36 5.88
N PRO A 123 -12.47 3.07 6.82
CA PRO A 123 -13.31 4.10 7.46
C PRO A 123 -12.53 5.13 8.28
N ASP A 124 -11.46 4.73 8.97
CA ASP A 124 -10.63 5.59 9.82
C ASP A 124 -9.13 5.45 9.46
N PRO A 125 -8.64 6.21 8.46
CA PRO A 125 -7.22 6.21 8.10
C PRO A 125 -6.30 6.67 9.24
N ALA A 126 -6.78 7.55 10.13
CA ALA A 126 -5.97 8.05 11.24
C ALA A 126 -5.67 6.94 12.26
N SER A 127 -6.65 6.09 12.58
CA SER A 127 -6.47 4.89 13.41
C SER A 127 -5.43 3.94 12.80
N MET A 128 -5.54 3.68 11.49
CA MET A 128 -4.59 2.82 10.77
C MET A 128 -3.16 3.38 10.81
N VAL A 129 -2.97 4.69 10.60
CA VAL A 129 -1.66 5.35 10.69
C VAL A 129 -1.09 5.21 12.12
N ALA A 130 -1.90 5.40 13.15
CA ALA A 130 -1.48 5.24 14.55
C ALA A 130 -1.09 3.78 14.86
N ALA A 131 -1.82 2.81 14.33
CA ALA A 131 -1.50 1.39 14.49
C ALA A 131 -0.18 1.01 13.78
N CYS A 132 0.06 1.49 12.56
CA CYS A 132 1.35 1.33 11.87
C CYS A 132 2.51 1.91 12.69
N ALA A 133 2.31 3.11 13.25
CA ALA A 133 3.32 3.76 14.10
C ALA A 133 3.65 2.96 15.37
N ARG A 134 2.65 2.31 15.97
CA ARG A 134 2.83 1.47 17.15
C ARG A 134 3.70 0.24 16.86
N LEU A 135 3.56 -0.32 15.66
CA LEU A 135 4.21 -1.58 15.25
C LEU A 135 5.65 -1.39 14.72
N VAL A 136 6.02 -0.19 14.30
CA VAL A 136 7.40 0.09 13.91
C VAL A 136 8.23 0.41 15.17
N ARG A 137 9.47 -0.12 15.27
CA ARG A 137 10.36 0.19 16.38
C ARG A 137 10.81 1.66 16.39
N PRO A 138 11.29 2.21 17.52
CA PRO A 138 11.97 3.50 17.52
C PRO A 138 13.12 3.53 16.50
N GLY A 139 13.21 4.60 15.72
CA GLY A 139 14.15 4.74 14.60
C GLY A 139 13.81 3.91 13.36
N GLY A 140 12.76 3.07 13.40
CA GLY A 140 12.27 2.32 12.25
C GLY A 140 11.46 3.19 11.28
N ARG A 141 11.11 2.63 10.14
CA ARG A 141 10.51 3.38 9.04
C ARG A 141 9.11 2.90 8.69
N VAL A 142 8.23 3.85 8.38
CA VAL A 142 6.90 3.56 7.85
C VAL A 142 6.78 4.19 6.48
N PHE A 143 6.26 3.42 5.52
CA PHE A 143 5.98 3.86 4.16
C PHE A 143 4.49 3.79 3.90
N PHE A 144 3.92 4.91 3.44
CA PHE A 144 2.53 5.01 3.02
C PHE A 144 2.45 5.38 1.56
N SER A 145 1.40 4.95 0.87
CA SER A 145 0.97 5.53 -0.40
C SER A 145 -0.55 5.63 -0.46
N THR A 146 -1.05 6.63 -1.17
CA THR A 146 -2.47 6.85 -1.37
C THR A 146 -2.73 7.88 -2.48
N ILE A 147 -4.00 8.17 -2.76
CA ILE A 147 -4.46 9.10 -3.77
C ILE A 147 -4.80 10.45 -3.11
N ASN A 148 -4.32 11.54 -3.75
CA ASN A 148 -4.56 12.90 -3.25
C ASN A 148 -5.99 13.36 -3.57
N ARG A 149 -6.65 14.05 -2.62
CA ARG A 149 -7.98 14.60 -2.80
C ARG A 149 -7.93 16.02 -3.41
N ASN A 150 -7.97 16.07 -4.74
CA ASN A 150 -8.10 17.32 -5.50
C ASN A 150 -8.77 17.06 -6.86
N PRO A 151 -9.21 18.12 -7.60
CA PRO A 151 -9.88 17.95 -8.90
C PRO A 151 -9.05 17.22 -9.95
N LYS A 152 -7.72 17.39 -9.96
CA LYS A 152 -6.83 16.70 -10.89
C LYS A 152 -6.82 15.20 -10.61
N ALA A 153 -6.72 14.80 -9.33
CA ALA A 153 -6.80 13.39 -8.94
C ALA A 153 -8.15 12.76 -9.33
N TYR A 154 -9.26 13.47 -9.12
CA TYR A 154 -10.57 13.00 -9.58
C TYR A 154 -10.58 12.74 -11.10
N LEU A 155 -10.08 13.69 -11.88
CA LEU A 155 -10.04 13.56 -13.33
C LEU A 155 -9.18 12.37 -13.80
N PHE A 156 -8.01 12.19 -13.20
CA PHE A 156 -7.06 11.17 -13.66
C PHE A 156 -7.29 9.79 -13.04
N ALA A 157 -7.56 9.70 -11.73
CA ALA A 157 -7.75 8.43 -11.05
C ALA A 157 -9.15 7.85 -11.29
N VAL A 158 -10.20 8.68 -11.27
CA VAL A 158 -11.57 8.21 -11.46
C VAL A 158 -11.92 8.23 -12.96
N VAL A 159 -11.98 9.41 -13.58
CA VAL A 159 -12.44 9.53 -14.97
C VAL A 159 -11.44 8.91 -15.94
N GLY A 160 -10.14 9.18 -15.76
CA GLY A 160 -9.10 8.67 -16.65
C GLY A 160 -8.88 7.16 -16.51
N ALA A 161 -8.56 6.69 -15.32
CA ALA A 161 -8.20 5.28 -15.12
C ALA A 161 -9.40 4.32 -15.23
N GLU A 162 -10.55 4.69 -14.66
CA GLU A 162 -11.70 3.80 -14.62
C GLU A 162 -12.58 3.88 -15.88
N TYR A 163 -12.80 5.08 -16.43
CA TYR A 163 -13.78 5.28 -17.52
C TYR A 163 -13.15 5.41 -18.91
N MET A 164 -11.97 6.07 -19.02
CA MET A 164 -11.37 6.32 -20.34
C MET A 164 -10.33 5.26 -20.74
N LEU A 165 -9.47 4.84 -19.81
CA LEU A 165 -8.37 3.92 -20.09
C LEU A 165 -8.69 2.47 -19.72
N GLY A 166 -9.73 2.25 -18.90
CA GLY A 166 -10.11 0.91 -18.45
C GLY A 166 -9.00 0.19 -17.66
N LEU A 167 -8.12 0.97 -17.02
CA LEU A 167 -7.01 0.42 -16.21
C LEU A 167 -7.51 -0.22 -14.93
N LEU A 168 -8.65 0.24 -14.43
CA LEU A 168 -9.28 -0.21 -13.20
C LEU A 168 -10.78 -0.41 -13.41
N PRO A 169 -11.43 -1.33 -12.68
CA PRO A 169 -12.88 -1.47 -12.69
C PRO A 169 -13.59 -0.17 -12.28
N LYS A 170 -14.74 0.11 -12.86
CA LYS A 170 -15.56 1.28 -12.50
C LYS A 170 -15.97 1.22 -11.03
N GLY A 171 -15.87 2.36 -10.34
CA GLY A 171 -16.19 2.47 -8.91
C GLY A 171 -15.10 1.90 -8.00
N THR A 172 -13.87 1.76 -8.52
CA THR A 172 -12.72 1.38 -7.68
C THR A 172 -12.44 2.43 -6.64
N HIS A 173 -12.61 3.72 -6.97
CA HIS A 173 -12.27 4.82 -6.09
C HIS A 173 -13.48 5.69 -5.73
N ASP A 174 -13.62 6.00 -4.44
CA ASP A 174 -14.50 7.05 -3.93
C ASP A 174 -13.68 8.32 -3.67
N TYR A 175 -13.91 9.37 -4.45
CA TYR A 175 -13.19 10.64 -4.32
C TYR A 175 -13.24 11.23 -2.90
N LEU A 176 -14.33 11.03 -2.17
CA LEU A 176 -14.47 11.56 -0.80
C LEU A 176 -13.52 10.89 0.18
N ARG A 177 -13.04 9.71 -0.13
CA ARG A 177 -12.08 8.93 0.66
C ARG A 177 -10.62 9.23 0.32
N PHE A 178 -10.34 9.98 -0.75
CA PHE A 178 -8.99 10.41 -1.08
C PHE A 178 -8.40 11.27 0.03
N ILE A 179 -7.10 11.22 0.21
CA ILE A 179 -6.41 11.77 1.38
C ILE A 179 -5.45 12.87 0.93
N LYS A 180 -5.62 14.09 1.45
CA LYS A 180 -4.68 15.17 1.18
C LYS A 180 -3.35 14.93 1.89
N PRO A 181 -2.19 15.30 1.30
CA PRO A 181 -0.90 15.21 1.98
C PRO A 181 -0.88 15.88 3.36
N SER A 182 -1.61 16.99 3.52
CA SER A 182 -1.74 17.71 4.80
C SER A 182 -2.52 16.91 5.86
N GLU A 183 -3.49 16.09 5.47
CA GLU A 183 -4.25 15.22 6.38
C GLU A 183 -3.35 14.08 6.86
N LEU A 184 -2.68 13.39 5.94
CA LEU A 184 -1.73 12.33 6.28
C LEU A 184 -0.60 12.85 7.16
N SER A 185 -0.01 14.02 6.85
CA SER A 185 1.02 14.66 7.66
C SER A 185 0.54 15.01 9.08
N ARG A 186 -0.72 15.37 9.25
CA ARG A 186 -1.31 15.61 10.58
C ARG A 186 -1.43 14.30 11.36
N TRP A 187 -1.88 13.20 10.73
CA TRP A 187 -2.04 11.91 11.38
C TRP A 187 -0.69 11.28 11.73
N THR A 188 0.31 11.34 10.85
CA THR A 188 1.67 10.84 11.13
C THR A 188 2.27 11.58 12.32
N ARG A 189 2.16 12.91 12.36
CA ARG A 189 2.65 13.72 13.50
C ARG A 189 1.93 13.37 14.81
N ALA A 190 0.62 13.19 14.77
CA ALA A 190 -0.15 12.79 15.96
C ALA A 190 0.23 11.39 16.47
N ALA A 191 0.74 10.54 15.59
CA ALA A 191 1.23 9.20 15.89
C ALA A 191 2.74 9.13 16.20
N ALA A 192 3.39 10.26 16.51
CA ALA A 192 4.84 10.36 16.75
C ALA A 192 5.71 9.81 15.60
N LEU A 193 5.21 9.96 14.37
CA LEU A 193 5.96 9.72 13.15
C LEU A 193 6.42 11.04 12.55
N ARG A 194 7.71 11.20 12.38
CA ARG A 194 8.29 12.32 11.63
C ARG A 194 8.23 12.00 10.13
N THR A 195 7.56 12.86 9.37
CA THR A 195 7.56 12.78 7.91
C THR A 195 8.91 13.23 7.38
N ASP A 196 9.65 12.35 6.72
CA ASP A 196 10.98 12.63 6.17
C ASP A 196 10.93 13.03 4.71
N GLU A 197 10.00 12.42 3.94
CA GLU A 197 9.90 12.64 2.50
C GLU A 197 8.46 12.43 2.02
N LEU A 198 8.07 13.23 1.03
CA LEU A 198 6.85 13.09 0.26
C LEU A 198 7.23 13.18 -1.21
N ILE A 199 6.85 12.16 -1.99
CA ILE A 199 7.14 12.07 -3.42
C ILE A 199 5.88 11.67 -4.17
N GLY A 200 5.66 12.25 -5.34
CA GLY A 200 4.53 11.91 -6.20
C GLY A 200 4.82 10.72 -7.11
N MET A 201 3.76 10.07 -7.53
CA MET A 201 3.79 9.05 -8.58
C MET A 201 2.87 9.46 -9.71
N THR A 202 3.44 9.61 -10.90
CA THR A 202 2.72 10.05 -12.11
C THR A 202 2.67 8.94 -13.15
N TYR A 203 1.58 8.89 -13.90
CA TYR A 203 1.37 7.98 -15.04
C TYR A 203 1.36 8.76 -16.35
N ASN A 204 2.13 8.30 -17.33
CA ASN A 204 2.10 8.84 -18.69
C ASN A 204 1.28 7.91 -19.59
N PRO A 205 0.08 8.31 -20.07
CA PRO A 205 -0.80 7.45 -20.87
C PRO A 205 -0.25 7.13 -22.26
N ILE A 206 0.64 7.96 -22.80
CA ILE A 206 1.25 7.73 -24.12
C ILE A 206 2.31 6.62 -24.03
N THR A 207 3.22 6.73 -23.05
CA THR A 207 4.29 5.73 -22.85
C THR A 207 3.85 4.56 -21.96
N ARG A 208 2.69 4.64 -21.33
CA ARG A 208 2.16 3.68 -20.35
C ARG A 208 3.14 3.40 -19.19
N ARG A 209 3.86 4.42 -18.74
CA ARG A 209 4.88 4.30 -17.69
C ARG A 209 4.56 5.16 -16.48
N TYR A 210 4.78 4.58 -15.32
CA TYR A 210 4.78 5.29 -14.06
C TYR A 210 6.17 5.84 -13.75
N ARG A 211 6.24 6.95 -13.01
CA ARG A 211 7.48 7.57 -12.53
C ARG A 211 7.27 8.22 -11.17
N LEU A 212 8.30 8.17 -10.32
CA LEU A 212 8.36 8.97 -9.10
C LEU A 212 8.92 10.36 -9.43
N GLY A 213 8.44 11.39 -8.74
CA GLY A 213 8.86 12.78 -8.95
C GLY A 213 8.17 13.74 -7.99
N ALA A 214 8.34 15.04 -8.20
CA ALA A 214 7.82 16.08 -7.30
C ALA A 214 6.31 16.33 -7.42
N ASP A 215 5.65 15.86 -8.49
CA ASP A 215 4.21 16.07 -8.70
C ASP A 215 3.39 15.09 -7.84
N CYS A 216 2.89 15.57 -6.71
CA CYS A 216 2.05 14.83 -5.75
C CYS A 216 0.55 15.03 -5.98
N ASP A 217 0.13 15.55 -7.13
CA ASP A 217 -1.26 15.93 -7.35
C ASP A 217 -2.21 14.73 -7.46
N VAL A 218 -1.76 13.57 -7.95
CA VAL A 218 -2.63 12.40 -8.10
C VAL A 218 -2.28 11.34 -7.05
N ASN A 219 -1.23 10.58 -7.28
CA ASN A 219 -0.75 9.59 -6.30
C ASN A 219 0.51 10.11 -5.61
N TYR A 220 0.67 9.79 -4.35
CA TYR A 220 1.87 10.16 -3.61
C TYR A 220 2.28 9.09 -2.59
N LEU A 221 3.57 9.07 -2.29
CA LEU A 221 4.18 8.20 -1.30
C LEU A 221 4.77 9.07 -0.19
N VAL A 222 4.71 8.58 1.04
CA VAL A 222 5.25 9.24 2.22
C VAL A 222 6.13 8.28 2.99
N ARG A 223 7.34 8.73 3.30
CA ARG A 223 8.25 8.03 4.21
C ARG A 223 8.28 8.76 5.55
N CYS A 224 8.11 7.98 6.59
CA CYS A 224 8.19 8.46 7.96
C CYS A 224 9.22 7.65 8.76
N THR A 225 9.80 8.29 9.77
CA THR A 225 10.60 7.63 10.80
C THR A 225 9.88 7.77 12.14
N ARG A 226 9.79 6.68 12.92
CA ARG A 226 9.35 6.77 14.31
C ARG A 226 10.47 7.40 15.16
N ASP A 227 10.18 8.49 15.83
CA ASP A 227 11.14 9.12 16.74
C ASP A 227 11.48 8.17 17.91
N ALA A 228 12.68 8.35 18.48
CA ALA A 228 13.22 7.50 19.53
C ALA A 228 12.50 7.69 20.89
#